data_e8282792f1c8d92d8713b84d7a2551ca
#
_entry.id   e8282792f1c8d92d8713b84d7a2551ca
#
_cell.length_a   1.000
_cell.length_b   1.000
_cell.length_c   1.000
_cell.angle_alpha   90.00
_cell.angle_beta   90.00
_cell.angle_gamma   90.00
#
_symmetry.space_group_name_H-M   'P 1'
#
loop_
_entity.id
_entity.type
_entity.pdbx_description
1 polymer ?
#
loop_
_entity_poly.entity_id
_entity_poly.type
_entity_poly.pdbx_seq_one_letter_code
_entity_poly.pdbx_strand_id
1 'polypeptide(L)'
;MSVFALLLALGMSAQIKSVTPSAAKVKQYDAIFFEVALTGEWENPYLQEEAALDRILTAPSGKEIVLPAFYKDGESGAESTWEARFTPQEKGKYTYHFRYTQNGEVASESAPASFKSRRSKLNGFLHVRDYWTLVYDNGKPFRGVGINLCWESRTQDDSKFFSDLHEQHDRFNFDAMLPDFAQNGGNFTRMWICDWNFPIDRQDGFNNHRYTETTEYMNESACARLDHVVKLAEDLDIKIMLCMGQGKGPAYREFFTTDEAKARYRNYVRYIVARWGYSPAIAMWELFNEIDNVQHWDPAGVIPAEEIVAWHGEMSTYIAAIDPYQHIRTTSISHRDLEGLNDLPNIDINQKHIYNATHVVPETIDAYVAKHNKHYLVGEVGYEWDWSKNFDDFADGMEMDFRRAFWYGLFSQTSLTPMTWWWEWFDEHKTIPYMKNARLISDMMLKAGKGDFQKFETVKHDKAEAYAVRCGKTTFVYVYNGNEDVLDNISIEIGKAGKVKVATLDPENVKLTKAVKMTSDGTLSFENLGLKHWEEKVFVIK
;
A
#
# COMPACT_ATOMS: atom_id res chain seq x y z
N MET A 1 -43.04 54.49 -19.92
CA MET A 1 -43.49 53.17 -19.48
C MET A 1 -42.44 52.16 -19.90
N SER A 2 -41.53 51.84 -19.00
CA SER A 2 -40.48 50.84 -19.24
C SER A 2 -41.00 49.50 -18.70
N VAL A 3 -41.19 48.56 -19.60
CA VAL A 3 -41.56 47.18 -19.25
C VAL A 3 -40.29 46.46 -18.82
N PHE A 4 -40.11 46.21 -17.52
CA PHE A 4 -39.14 45.27 -17.00
C PHE A 4 -39.62 43.87 -17.33
N ALA A 5 -39.00 43.22 -18.32
CA ALA A 5 -39.14 41.78 -18.52
C ALA A 5 -38.40 41.06 -17.42
N LEU A 6 -39.13 40.50 -16.44
CA LEU A 6 -38.59 39.55 -15.46
C LEU A 6 -38.35 38.26 -16.20
N LEU A 7 -37.10 37.99 -16.59
CA LEU A 7 -36.66 36.67 -17.02
C LEU A 7 -36.67 35.77 -15.76
N LEU A 8 -37.76 35.02 -15.56
CA LEU A 8 -37.77 33.85 -14.70
C LEU A 8 -36.82 32.83 -15.35
N ALA A 9 -35.60 32.76 -14.87
CA ALA A 9 -34.77 31.59 -15.08
C ALA A 9 -35.47 30.44 -14.40
N LEU A 10 -36.14 29.59 -15.19
CA LEU A 10 -36.55 28.26 -14.73
C LEU A 10 -35.29 27.48 -14.49
N GLY A 11 -34.72 27.60 -13.28
CA GLY A 11 -33.65 26.74 -12.82
C GLY A 11 -34.10 25.29 -12.99
N MET A 12 -33.36 24.48 -13.72
CA MET A 12 -33.64 23.05 -13.82
C MET A 12 -33.50 22.46 -12.42
N SER A 13 -34.55 21.85 -11.90
CA SER A 13 -34.53 21.20 -10.59
C SER A 13 -33.45 20.12 -10.58
N ALA A 14 -32.56 20.19 -9.59
CA ALA A 14 -31.60 19.15 -9.34
C ALA A 14 -32.26 17.79 -9.19
N GLN A 15 -31.93 16.81 -10.05
CA GLN A 15 -32.63 15.54 -10.11
C GLN A 15 -31.80 14.38 -10.61
N ILE A 16 -31.82 13.26 -9.90
CA ILE A 16 -31.34 11.97 -10.43
C ILE A 16 -32.34 11.48 -11.49
N LYS A 17 -31.87 11.32 -12.73
CA LYS A 17 -32.66 10.91 -13.89
C LYS A 17 -32.72 9.39 -14.05
N SER A 18 -31.56 8.73 -13.93
CA SER A 18 -31.47 7.29 -14.07
C SER A 18 -30.31 6.72 -13.26
N VAL A 19 -30.43 5.43 -12.93
CA VAL A 19 -29.37 4.63 -12.29
C VAL A 19 -29.27 3.31 -13.03
N THR A 20 -28.14 3.05 -13.65
CA THR A 20 -27.87 1.85 -14.47
C THR A 20 -26.77 1.02 -13.83
N PRO A 21 -27.08 -0.12 -13.17
CA PRO A 21 -26.07 -1.04 -12.67
C PRO A 21 -25.46 -1.85 -13.81
N SER A 22 -24.16 -2.13 -13.75
CA SER A 22 -23.43 -2.97 -14.72
C SER A 22 -23.93 -4.42 -14.76
N ALA A 23 -24.55 -4.88 -13.67
CA ALA A 23 -25.12 -6.23 -13.57
C ALA A 23 -26.19 -6.32 -12.47
N ALA A 24 -27.19 -7.19 -12.67
CA ALA A 24 -28.17 -7.52 -11.63
C ALA A 24 -27.65 -8.57 -10.62
N LYS A 25 -26.54 -9.24 -10.93
CA LYS A 25 -25.92 -10.29 -10.10
C LYS A 25 -24.42 -10.27 -10.27
N VAL A 26 -23.69 -10.23 -9.15
CA VAL A 26 -22.22 -10.28 -9.11
C VAL A 26 -21.76 -11.36 -8.14
N LYS A 27 -20.47 -11.69 -8.14
CA LYS A 27 -19.90 -12.54 -7.10
C LYS A 27 -19.50 -11.68 -5.89
N GLN A 28 -19.45 -12.29 -4.72
CA GLN A 28 -18.85 -11.70 -3.54
C GLN A 28 -17.37 -11.39 -3.84
N TYR A 29 -16.90 -10.21 -3.48
CA TYR A 29 -15.58 -9.66 -3.78
C TYR A 29 -15.28 -9.38 -5.26
N ASP A 30 -16.32 -9.35 -6.10
CA ASP A 30 -16.25 -8.93 -7.51
C ASP A 30 -17.03 -7.60 -7.67
N ALA A 31 -16.50 -6.68 -8.45
CA ALA A 31 -17.03 -5.33 -8.50
C ALA A 31 -18.37 -5.25 -9.27
N ILE A 32 -19.21 -4.32 -8.85
CA ILE A 32 -20.38 -3.82 -9.58
C ILE A 32 -20.27 -2.30 -9.73
N PHE A 33 -20.50 -1.79 -10.94
CA PHE A 33 -20.46 -0.39 -11.27
C PHE A 33 -21.88 0.14 -11.49
N PHE A 34 -22.08 1.41 -11.17
CA PHE A 34 -23.35 2.09 -11.36
C PHE A 34 -23.09 3.39 -12.11
N GLU A 35 -23.72 3.56 -13.23
CA GLU A 35 -23.79 4.83 -13.93
C GLU A 35 -25.05 5.58 -13.48
N VAL A 36 -24.90 6.84 -13.12
CA VAL A 36 -25.98 7.70 -12.64
C VAL A 36 -26.03 8.94 -13.51
N ALA A 37 -27.14 9.14 -14.21
CA ALA A 37 -27.44 10.39 -14.89
C ALA A 37 -28.23 11.32 -13.95
N LEU A 38 -27.74 12.55 -13.80
CA LEU A 38 -28.42 13.57 -12.99
C LEU A 38 -28.29 14.97 -13.59
N THR A 39 -29.17 15.88 -13.20
CA THR A 39 -29.04 17.32 -13.44
C THR A 39 -28.79 18.02 -12.12
N GLY A 40 -27.89 18.99 -12.11
CA GLY A 40 -27.56 19.82 -10.96
C GLY A 40 -26.76 21.05 -11.38
N GLU A 41 -26.59 21.99 -10.49
CA GLU A 41 -25.80 23.21 -10.72
C GLU A 41 -24.62 23.21 -9.75
N TRP A 42 -23.43 23.52 -10.26
CA TRP A 42 -22.17 23.61 -9.52
C TRP A 42 -21.19 24.54 -10.28
N GLU A 43 -20.23 25.07 -9.55
CA GLU A 43 -19.03 25.68 -10.16
C GLU A 43 -17.95 24.61 -10.38
N ASN A 44 -17.81 23.68 -9.41
CA ASN A 44 -16.89 22.57 -9.50
C ASN A 44 -17.52 21.26 -8.98
N PRO A 45 -17.78 20.26 -9.85
CA PRO A 45 -18.45 19.00 -9.47
C PRO A 45 -17.61 18.08 -8.58
N TYR A 46 -16.34 18.42 -8.37
CA TYR A 46 -15.44 17.65 -7.48
C TYR A 46 -15.43 18.16 -6.04
N LEU A 47 -16.13 19.27 -5.76
CA LEU A 47 -16.30 19.80 -4.40
C LEU A 47 -17.58 19.25 -3.77
N GLN A 48 -17.45 18.40 -2.75
CA GLN A 48 -18.60 17.80 -2.07
C GLN A 48 -19.53 18.83 -1.41
N GLU A 49 -19.02 20.02 -1.13
CA GLU A 49 -19.77 21.16 -0.59
C GLU A 49 -20.78 21.70 -1.60
N GLU A 50 -20.45 21.61 -2.90
CA GLU A 50 -21.31 22.07 -4.00
C GLU A 50 -22.16 20.94 -4.56
N ALA A 51 -21.55 19.78 -4.86
CA ALA A 51 -22.18 18.64 -5.48
C ALA A 51 -21.66 17.33 -4.88
N ALA A 52 -22.50 16.58 -4.22
CA ALA A 52 -22.16 15.28 -3.69
C ALA A 52 -23.20 14.24 -4.08
N LEU A 53 -22.74 13.14 -4.67
CA LEU A 53 -23.56 11.97 -4.91
C LEU A 53 -23.08 10.83 -4.02
N ASP A 54 -23.97 10.29 -3.20
CA ASP A 54 -23.70 9.14 -2.35
C ASP A 54 -24.61 7.99 -2.72
N ARG A 55 -24.07 6.79 -2.68
CA ARG A 55 -24.84 5.57 -2.73
C ARG A 55 -25.05 5.03 -1.33
N ILE A 56 -26.30 4.79 -0.98
CA ILE A 56 -26.72 4.22 0.29
C ILE A 56 -27.20 2.81 0.01
N LEU A 57 -26.53 1.82 0.63
CA LEU A 57 -26.86 0.40 0.48
C LEU A 57 -27.28 -0.18 1.82
N THR A 58 -28.19 -1.14 1.76
CA THR A 58 -28.44 -2.06 2.88
C THR A 58 -27.91 -3.43 2.50
N ALA A 59 -26.93 -3.92 3.24
CA ALA A 59 -26.34 -5.25 3.07
C ALA A 59 -27.33 -6.36 3.50
N PRO A 60 -27.09 -7.62 3.12
CA PRO A 60 -27.92 -8.76 3.56
C PRO A 60 -28.00 -8.92 5.09
N SER A 61 -27.00 -8.50 5.83
CA SER A 61 -26.99 -8.46 7.31
C SER A 61 -27.88 -7.37 7.91
N GLY A 62 -28.35 -6.42 7.09
CA GLY A 62 -29.03 -5.21 7.54
C GLY A 62 -28.10 -4.03 7.80
N LYS A 63 -26.76 -4.20 7.65
CA LYS A 63 -25.81 -3.08 7.78
C LYS A 63 -26.06 -2.06 6.69
N GLU A 64 -26.17 -0.79 7.07
CA GLU A 64 -26.15 0.32 6.13
C GLU A 64 -24.71 0.66 5.75
N ILE A 65 -24.49 0.92 4.47
CA ILE A 65 -23.20 1.27 3.88
C ILE A 65 -23.41 2.52 3.03
N VAL A 66 -22.69 3.58 3.36
CA VAL A 66 -22.65 4.79 2.54
C VAL A 66 -21.32 4.83 1.82
N LEU A 67 -21.35 5.03 0.51
CA LEU A 67 -20.15 5.11 -0.31
C LEU A 67 -20.29 6.26 -1.30
N PRO A 68 -19.30 7.18 -1.37
CA PRO A 68 -19.33 8.26 -2.34
C PRO A 68 -19.27 7.74 -3.77
N ALA A 69 -19.94 8.46 -4.67
CA ALA A 69 -19.79 8.37 -6.11
C ALA A 69 -18.92 9.54 -6.60
N PHE A 70 -18.44 9.48 -7.83
CA PHE A 70 -17.62 10.54 -8.42
C PHE A 70 -18.21 11.02 -9.76
N TYR A 71 -17.98 12.30 -10.03
CA TYR A 71 -18.31 12.93 -11.30
C TYR A 71 -17.43 12.38 -12.42
N LYS A 72 -18.01 12.12 -13.58
CA LYS A 72 -17.33 11.58 -14.73
C LYS A 72 -17.32 12.51 -15.92
N ASP A 73 -18.49 13.07 -16.28
CA ASP A 73 -18.64 13.91 -17.46
C ASP A 73 -19.94 14.72 -17.41
N GLY A 74 -20.02 15.85 -18.13
CA GLY A 74 -21.19 16.67 -18.31
C GLY A 74 -20.94 18.14 -18.02
N GLU A 75 -22.02 18.93 -17.98
CA GLU A 75 -21.98 20.37 -17.71
C GLU A 75 -22.96 20.75 -16.60
N SER A 76 -22.59 21.76 -15.81
CA SER A 76 -23.46 22.38 -14.82
C SER A 76 -24.76 22.88 -15.46
N GLY A 77 -25.89 22.60 -14.87
CA GLY A 77 -27.22 22.96 -15.40
C GLY A 77 -27.73 22.06 -16.53
N ALA A 78 -26.95 21.04 -16.95
CA ALA A 78 -27.34 20.05 -17.94
C ALA A 78 -27.33 18.64 -17.35
N GLU A 79 -27.60 17.62 -18.18
CA GLU A 79 -27.43 16.24 -17.76
C GLU A 79 -25.95 15.88 -17.67
N SER A 80 -25.56 15.29 -16.55
CA SER A 80 -24.21 14.84 -16.26
C SER A 80 -24.18 13.37 -15.87
N THR A 81 -23.02 12.74 -16.04
CA THR A 81 -22.77 11.34 -15.73
C THR A 81 -21.87 11.22 -14.51
N TRP A 82 -22.33 10.42 -13.54
CA TRP A 82 -21.61 10.07 -12.33
C TRP A 82 -21.44 8.56 -12.25
N GLU A 83 -20.38 8.11 -11.59
CA GLU A 83 -20.10 6.69 -11.41
C GLU A 83 -19.93 6.33 -9.93
N ALA A 84 -20.47 5.17 -9.55
CA ALA A 84 -20.21 4.56 -8.25
C ALA A 84 -19.72 3.13 -8.43
N ARG A 85 -18.69 2.76 -7.70
CA ARG A 85 -18.05 1.44 -7.75
C ARG A 85 -18.25 0.72 -6.42
N PHE A 86 -18.57 -0.57 -6.45
CA PHE A 86 -18.81 -1.32 -5.22
C PHE A 86 -18.40 -2.78 -5.34
N THR A 87 -17.83 -3.30 -4.27
CA THR A 87 -17.50 -4.72 -4.13
C THR A 87 -18.25 -5.30 -2.93
N PRO A 88 -19.25 -6.19 -3.16
CA PRO A 88 -20.05 -6.74 -2.08
C PRO A 88 -19.23 -7.72 -1.24
N GLN A 89 -19.16 -7.48 0.07
CA GLN A 89 -18.47 -8.34 1.04
C GLN A 89 -19.37 -9.46 1.60
N GLU A 90 -20.68 -9.38 1.42
CA GLU A 90 -21.63 -10.39 1.87
C GLU A 90 -22.32 -11.09 0.70
N LYS A 91 -22.69 -12.34 0.90
CA LYS A 91 -23.58 -13.07 0.00
C LYS A 91 -25.04 -12.75 0.32
N GLY A 92 -25.83 -12.37 -0.67
CA GLY A 92 -27.26 -12.13 -0.48
C GLY A 92 -27.79 -11.03 -1.38
N LYS A 93 -28.96 -10.49 -1.01
CA LYS A 93 -29.60 -9.38 -1.67
C LYS A 93 -29.16 -8.08 -1.02
N TYR A 94 -28.64 -7.17 -1.81
CA TYR A 94 -28.41 -5.78 -1.45
C TYR A 94 -29.55 -4.94 -1.98
N THR A 95 -30.00 -3.97 -1.20
CA THR A 95 -30.86 -2.89 -1.67
C THR A 95 -30.06 -1.60 -1.68
N TYR A 96 -30.34 -0.69 -2.59
CA TYR A 96 -29.63 0.57 -2.69
C TYR A 96 -30.53 1.67 -3.25
N HIS A 97 -30.17 2.90 -2.95
CA HIS A 97 -30.61 4.11 -3.62
C HIS A 97 -29.45 5.12 -3.67
N PHE A 98 -29.60 6.15 -4.47
CA PHE A 98 -28.63 7.24 -4.56
C PHE A 98 -29.25 8.51 -3.98
N ARG A 99 -28.42 9.30 -3.30
CA ARG A 99 -28.75 10.61 -2.76
C ARG A 99 -27.83 11.65 -3.38
N TYR A 100 -28.41 12.63 -4.04
CA TYR A 100 -27.70 13.80 -4.55
C TYR A 100 -27.91 14.97 -3.60
N THR A 101 -26.82 15.54 -3.14
CA THR A 101 -26.78 16.72 -2.28
C THR A 101 -26.19 17.88 -3.06
N GLN A 102 -26.84 19.01 -3.07
CA GLN A 102 -26.38 20.25 -3.71
C GLN A 102 -26.32 21.35 -2.66
N ASN A 103 -25.17 22.03 -2.56
CA ASN A 103 -24.93 23.09 -1.57
C ASN A 103 -25.26 22.66 -0.12
N GLY A 104 -24.90 21.43 0.24
CA GLY A 104 -25.12 20.86 1.56
C GLY A 104 -26.55 20.37 1.86
N GLU A 105 -27.50 20.53 0.94
CA GLU A 105 -28.89 20.09 1.12
C GLU A 105 -29.26 18.93 0.17
N VAL A 106 -30.06 17.99 0.66
CA VAL A 106 -30.53 16.86 -0.17
C VAL A 106 -31.48 17.40 -1.24
N ALA A 107 -31.03 17.35 -2.49
CA ALA A 107 -31.76 17.84 -3.64
C ALA A 107 -32.56 16.75 -4.34
N SER A 108 -32.09 15.50 -4.35
CA SER A 108 -32.81 14.40 -5.02
C SER A 108 -32.39 13.04 -4.44
N GLU A 109 -33.32 12.10 -4.42
CA GLU A 109 -33.02 10.68 -4.16
C GLU A 109 -33.60 9.80 -5.28
N SER A 110 -32.87 8.73 -5.63
CA SER A 110 -33.37 7.76 -6.59
C SER A 110 -34.37 6.80 -5.97
N ALA A 111 -35.21 6.16 -6.79
CA ALA A 111 -36.03 5.04 -6.32
C ALA A 111 -35.12 3.89 -5.79
N PRO A 112 -35.56 3.18 -4.74
CA PRO A 112 -34.84 2.00 -4.26
C PRO A 112 -34.77 0.89 -5.31
N ALA A 113 -33.59 0.27 -5.44
CA ALA A 113 -33.35 -0.85 -6.34
C ALA A 113 -32.55 -1.95 -5.63
N SER A 114 -32.23 -3.05 -6.32
CA SER A 114 -31.49 -4.13 -5.69
C SER A 114 -30.67 -4.94 -6.69
N PHE A 115 -29.58 -5.54 -6.19
CA PHE A 115 -28.82 -6.57 -6.89
C PHE A 115 -28.54 -7.76 -5.97
N LYS A 116 -27.99 -8.84 -6.51
CA LYS A 116 -27.69 -10.04 -5.73
C LYS A 116 -26.21 -10.40 -5.82
N SER A 117 -25.58 -10.56 -4.66
CA SER A 117 -24.24 -11.11 -4.52
C SER A 117 -24.27 -12.63 -4.33
N ARG A 118 -23.41 -13.36 -5.06
CA ARG A 118 -23.27 -14.82 -4.98
C ARG A 118 -21.94 -15.17 -4.31
N ARG A 119 -21.90 -16.31 -3.62
CA ARG A 119 -20.65 -16.83 -3.03
C ARG A 119 -19.53 -16.93 -4.07
N SER A 120 -18.34 -16.55 -3.69
CA SER A 120 -17.12 -16.72 -4.48
C SER A 120 -15.99 -17.42 -3.70
N LYS A 121 -14.86 -17.62 -4.35
CA LYS A 121 -13.62 -18.14 -3.73
C LYS A 121 -12.58 -17.02 -3.55
N LEU A 122 -12.91 -15.79 -3.94
CA LEU A 122 -12.05 -14.64 -3.76
C LEU A 122 -11.83 -14.35 -2.26
N ASN A 123 -10.74 -13.72 -1.94
CA ASN A 123 -10.32 -13.55 -0.56
C ASN A 123 -10.94 -12.30 0.12
N GLY A 124 -11.26 -11.26 -0.65
CA GLY A 124 -11.74 -9.98 -0.15
C GLY A 124 -10.62 -9.01 0.20
N PHE A 125 -10.93 -8.06 1.07
CA PHE A 125 -10.03 -7.00 1.50
C PHE A 125 -9.09 -7.47 2.60
N LEU A 126 -7.97 -6.77 2.76
CA LEU A 126 -6.99 -7.02 3.80
C LEU A 126 -7.24 -6.13 5.03
N HIS A 127 -7.06 -6.71 6.20
CA HIS A 127 -7.17 -6.03 7.49
C HIS A 127 -5.99 -6.40 8.39
N VAL A 128 -5.70 -5.58 9.39
CA VAL A 128 -4.72 -5.90 10.42
C VAL A 128 -5.25 -7.07 11.25
N ARG A 129 -4.41 -8.07 11.49
CA ARG A 129 -4.73 -9.21 12.35
C ARG A 129 -3.90 -9.17 13.64
N ASP A 130 -2.60 -9.17 13.47
CA ASP A 130 -1.61 -9.19 14.54
C ASP A 130 -0.32 -8.52 14.05
N TYR A 131 0.78 -8.62 14.76
CA TYR A 131 2.05 -8.02 14.34
C TYR A 131 2.76 -8.79 13.22
N TRP A 132 2.34 -10.03 12.89
CA TRP A 132 3.00 -10.88 11.91
C TRP A 132 2.27 -10.97 10.58
N THR A 133 0.95 -10.79 10.60
CA THR A 133 0.12 -11.05 9.43
C THR A 133 -0.99 -10.03 9.29
N LEU A 134 -1.36 -9.79 8.05
CA LEU A 134 -2.67 -9.29 7.70
C LEU A 134 -3.64 -10.47 7.52
N VAL A 135 -4.91 -10.19 7.42
CA VAL A 135 -5.95 -11.18 7.21
C VAL A 135 -6.94 -10.70 6.16
N TYR A 136 -7.31 -11.58 5.25
CA TYR A 136 -8.42 -11.33 4.31
C TYR A 136 -9.78 -11.45 4.98
N ASP A 137 -10.82 -10.84 4.41
CA ASP A 137 -12.21 -10.99 4.84
C ASP A 137 -12.62 -12.46 5.05
N ASN A 138 -12.10 -13.39 4.26
CA ASN A 138 -12.37 -14.82 4.38
C ASN A 138 -11.58 -15.54 5.48
N GLY A 139 -10.80 -14.82 6.27
CA GLY A 139 -10.00 -15.34 7.39
C GLY A 139 -8.64 -15.93 7.02
N LYS A 140 -8.24 -15.91 5.73
CA LYS A 140 -6.90 -16.39 5.34
C LYS A 140 -5.84 -15.37 5.74
N PRO A 141 -4.75 -15.80 6.37
CA PRO A 141 -3.64 -14.92 6.69
C PRO A 141 -2.87 -14.54 5.42
N PHE A 142 -2.30 -13.35 5.43
CA PHE A 142 -1.49 -12.79 4.35
C PHE A 142 -0.18 -12.22 4.91
N ARG A 143 0.90 -12.41 4.18
CA ARG A 143 2.16 -11.68 4.33
C ARG A 143 2.60 -11.16 2.98
N GLY A 144 2.93 -9.88 2.92
CA GLY A 144 3.43 -9.24 1.71
C GLY A 144 4.92 -9.51 1.52
N VAL A 145 5.29 -9.90 0.31
CA VAL A 145 6.66 -9.96 -0.18
C VAL A 145 6.74 -8.99 -1.36
N GLY A 146 7.60 -7.99 -1.27
CA GLY A 146 7.65 -6.99 -2.31
C GLY A 146 8.75 -5.95 -2.16
N ILE A 147 8.75 -5.04 -3.09
CA ILE A 147 9.64 -3.89 -3.22
C ILE A 147 8.81 -2.65 -3.56
N ASN A 148 9.39 -1.48 -3.47
CA ASN A 148 8.79 -0.28 -4.02
C ASN A 148 8.75 -0.36 -5.56
N LEU A 149 7.62 0.00 -6.15
CA LEU A 149 7.44 0.31 -7.57
C LEU A 149 6.63 1.61 -7.62
N CYS A 150 7.28 2.70 -7.18
CA CYS A 150 6.53 3.91 -6.84
C CYS A 150 6.04 4.69 -8.05
N TRP A 151 6.73 4.58 -9.19
CA TRP A 151 6.38 5.30 -10.42
C TRP A 151 6.87 4.60 -11.69
N GLU A 152 6.36 5.05 -12.81
CA GLU A 152 6.85 4.72 -14.15
C GLU A 152 8.00 5.65 -14.56
N SER A 153 8.77 5.24 -15.56
CA SER A 153 9.83 6.10 -16.14
C SER A 153 9.32 7.49 -16.49
N ARG A 154 10.15 8.47 -16.22
CA ARG A 154 9.91 9.90 -16.43
C ARG A 154 10.64 10.40 -17.69
N THR A 155 10.15 11.50 -18.26
CA THR A 155 10.79 12.16 -19.42
C THR A 155 11.89 13.12 -19.01
N GLN A 156 11.89 13.55 -17.76
CA GLN A 156 12.88 14.45 -17.20
C GLN A 156 13.35 13.89 -15.86
N ASP A 157 14.63 13.65 -15.76
CA ASP A 157 15.27 13.23 -14.55
C ASP A 157 16.59 13.99 -14.38
N ASP A 158 16.74 14.66 -13.24
CA ASP A 158 17.96 15.39 -12.89
C ASP A 158 18.97 14.52 -12.16
N SER A 159 18.68 13.23 -12.02
CA SER A 159 19.56 12.23 -11.41
C SER A 159 20.77 11.95 -12.29
N LYS A 160 21.95 12.10 -11.75
CA LYS A 160 23.21 11.78 -12.44
C LYS A 160 23.38 10.30 -12.76
N PHE A 161 22.75 9.43 -11.95
CA PHE A 161 23.10 8.01 -11.92
C PHE A 161 22.02 7.13 -12.54
N PHE A 162 20.77 7.60 -12.59
CA PHE A 162 19.61 6.81 -12.98
C PHE A 162 18.80 7.37 -14.14
N SER A 163 19.21 8.52 -14.72
CA SER A 163 18.47 9.16 -15.81
C SER A 163 18.20 8.20 -16.96
N ASP A 164 19.21 7.44 -17.36
CA ASP A 164 19.10 6.49 -18.48
C ASP A 164 18.13 5.35 -18.17
N LEU A 165 18.03 4.92 -16.91
CA LEU A 165 17.05 3.91 -16.48
C LEU A 165 15.65 4.51 -16.38
N HIS A 166 15.52 5.72 -15.84
CA HIS A 166 14.25 6.42 -15.71
C HIS A 166 13.62 6.74 -17.08
N GLU A 167 14.42 6.97 -18.11
CA GLU A 167 13.94 7.21 -19.49
C GLU A 167 13.56 5.94 -20.26
N GLN A 168 13.74 4.74 -19.71
CA GLN A 168 13.39 3.48 -20.36
C GLN A 168 11.88 3.17 -20.26
N HIS A 169 11.07 3.91 -21.01
CA HIS A 169 9.61 3.91 -20.92
C HIS A 169 8.94 2.57 -21.26
N ASP A 170 9.55 1.75 -22.10
CA ASP A 170 9.01 0.44 -22.48
C ASP A 170 9.28 -0.62 -21.43
N ARG A 171 10.36 -0.47 -20.66
CA ARG A 171 10.78 -1.40 -19.62
C ARG A 171 10.20 -1.04 -18.25
N PHE A 172 10.31 0.22 -17.88
CA PHE A 172 9.89 0.73 -16.56
C PHE A 172 8.52 1.40 -16.62
N ASN A 173 7.52 0.69 -17.16
CA ASN A 173 6.11 1.01 -17.02
C ASN A 173 5.38 -0.10 -16.26
N PHE A 174 4.23 0.19 -15.67
CA PHE A 174 3.51 -0.80 -14.85
C PHE A 174 3.05 -2.02 -15.64
N ASP A 175 2.80 -1.89 -16.96
CA ASP A 175 2.40 -3.03 -17.81
C ASP A 175 3.53 -4.05 -17.99
N ALA A 176 4.78 -3.60 -17.91
CA ALA A 176 5.97 -4.46 -17.92
C ALA A 176 6.38 -4.87 -16.50
N MET A 177 6.47 -3.90 -15.58
CA MET A 177 6.99 -4.13 -14.22
C MET A 177 6.09 -5.05 -13.38
N LEU A 178 4.76 -4.88 -13.39
CA LEU A 178 3.88 -5.66 -12.52
C LEU A 178 3.82 -7.15 -12.88
N PRO A 179 3.71 -7.56 -14.16
CA PRO A 179 3.81 -8.98 -14.53
C PRO A 179 5.15 -9.60 -14.15
N ASP A 180 6.28 -8.92 -14.39
CA ASP A 180 7.60 -9.40 -13.99
C ASP A 180 7.72 -9.52 -12.47
N PHE A 181 7.28 -8.52 -11.74
CA PHE A 181 7.22 -8.51 -10.28
C PHE A 181 6.43 -9.71 -9.72
N ALA A 182 5.22 -9.96 -10.25
CA ALA A 182 4.40 -11.11 -9.86
C ALA A 182 5.10 -12.45 -10.18
N GLN A 183 5.70 -12.55 -11.38
CA GLN A 183 6.44 -13.75 -11.80
C GLN A 183 7.65 -14.02 -10.90
N ASN A 184 8.26 -12.99 -10.35
CA ASN A 184 9.36 -13.06 -9.39
C ASN A 184 8.92 -13.21 -7.92
N GLY A 185 7.63 -13.46 -7.68
CA GLY A 185 7.10 -13.79 -6.35
C GLY A 185 6.55 -12.60 -5.57
N GLY A 186 6.58 -11.40 -6.15
CA GLY A 186 5.99 -10.21 -5.54
C GLY A 186 4.47 -10.30 -5.43
N ASN A 187 3.92 -9.88 -4.31
CA ASN A 187 2.47 -9.83 -4.08
C ASN A 187 2.01 -8.57 -3.34
N PHE A 188 2.94 -7.68 -3.03
CA PHE A 188 2.68 -6.40 -2.37
C PHE A 188 3.68 -5.35 -2.83
N THR A 189 3.19 -4.18 -3.23
CA THR A 189 4.04 -3.07 -3.64
C THR A 189 3.48 -1.75 -3.15
N ARG A 190 4.30 -0.71 -3.16
CA ARG A 190 3.92 0.68 -2.85
C ARG A 190 4.00 1.53 -4.10
N MET A 191 3.01 2.39 -4.31
CA MET A 191 2.91 3.31 -5.43
C MET A 191 2.57 4.71 -4.94
N TRP A 192 3.06 5.73 -5.64
CA TRP A 192 2.81 7.13 -5.30
C TRP A 192 1.85 7.81 -6.27
N ILE A 193 0.99 8.64 -5.73
CA ILE A 193 0.33 9.71 -6.49
C ILE A 193 1.20 10.95 -6.35
N CYS A 194 1.79 11.41 -7.46
CA CYS A 194 2.72 12.55 -7.48
C CYS A 194 2.73 13.23 -8.86
N ASP A 195 3.51 14.29 -9.02
CA ASP A 195 3.52 15.10 -10.23
C ASP A 195 3.92 14.33 -11.52
N TRP A 196 4.69 13.27 -11.38
CA TRP A 196 5.14 12.45 -12.50
C TRP A 196 4.53 11.03 -12.54
N ASN A 197 3.67 10.70 -11.57
CA ASN A 197 3.00 9.40 -11.52
C ASN A 197 1.60 9.53 -10.97
N PHE A 198 0.59 9.23 -11.78
CA PHE A 198 -0.83 9.42 -11.44
C PHE A 198 -1.16 10.83 -10.92
N PRO A 199 -0.80 11.91 -11.66
CA PRO A 199 -1.05 13.28 -11.21
C PRO A 199 -2.54 13.64 -11.29
N ILE A 200 -3.39 12.98 -10.52
CA ILE A 200 -4.86 13.04 -10.63
C ILE A 200 -5.45 14.40 -10.27
N ASP A 201 -4.77 15.15 -9.41
CA ASP A 201 -5.16 16.50 -8.98
C ASP A 201 -4.22 17.61 -9.53
N ARG A 202 -3.32 17.24 -10.45
CA ARG A 202 -2.38 18.17 -11.08
C ARG A 202 -2.84 18.54 -12.49
N GLN A 203 -2.68 19.79 -12.83
CA GLN A 203 -3.13 20.33 -14.11
C GLN A 203 -1.98 20.61 -15.08
N ASP A 204 -0.75 20.69 -14.57
CA ASP A 204 0.43 21.01 -15.34
C ASP A 204 1.72 20.41 -14.73
N GLY A 205 2.84 20.61 -15.40
CA GLY A 205 4.16 20.28 -14.85
C GLY A 205 4.53 18.81 -14.87
N PHE A 206 3.85 17.97 -15.63
CA PHE A 206 4.17 16.54 -15.73
C PHE A 206 5.50 16.30 -16.42
N ASN A 207 6.27 15.37 -15.90
CA ASN A 207 7.47 14.89 -16.55
C ASN A 207 7.39 13.39 -16.92
N ASN A 208 6.19 12.95 -17.31
CA ASN A 208 5.95 11.60 -17.80
C ASN A 208 5.08 11.66 -19.06
N HIS A 209 5.57 11.06 -20.15
CA HIS A 209 4.91 11.05 -21.46
C HIS A 209 3.58 10.28 -21.51
N ARG A 210 3.22 9.54 -20.44
CA ARG A 210 1.97 8.77 -20.35
C ARG A 210 0.76 9.61 -19.96
N TYR A 211 0.97 10.81 -19.50
CA TYR A 211 -0.11 11.69 -19.05
C TYR A 211 -0.31 12.85 -19.98
N THR A 212 -1.56 13.25 -20.16
CA THR A 212 -1.92 14.42 -20.97
C THR A 212 -2.03 15.62 -20.03
N GLU A 213 -1.36 16.72 -20.39
CA GLU A 213 -1.55 18.00 -19.72
C GLU A 213 -2.98 18.49 -19.90
N THR A 214 -3.58 19.02 -18.84
CA THR A 214 -4.94 19.53 -18.85
C THR A 214 -5.08 20.68 -17.87
N THR A 215 -6.02 21.59 -18.15
CA THR A 215 -6.50 22.60 -17.22
C THR A 215 -7.74 22.13 -16.44
N GLU A 216 -8.23 20.93 -16.75
CA GLU A 216 -9.39 20.34 -16.11
C GLU A 216 -9.02 19.67 -14.79
N TYR A 217 -9.88 19.78 -13.84
CA TYR A 217 -9.81 19.14 -12.52
C TYR A 217 -10.93 18.08 -12.47
N MET A 218 -10.65 16.81 -12.27
CA MET A 218 -9.41 16.05 -12.10
C MET A 218 -8.75 15.73 -13.46
N ASN A 219 -7.48 15.30 -13.45
CA ASN A 219 -6.80 14.82 -14.66
C ASN A 219 -7.29 13.42 -15.06
N GLU A 220 -8.20 13.35 -16.03
CA GLU A 220 -8.80 12.06 -16.42
C GLU A 220 -7.79 11.09 -17.06
N SER A 221 -6.76 11.58 -17.75
CA SER A 221 -5.72 10.70 -18.30
C SER A 221 -4.94 9.98 -17.21
N ALA A 222 -4.60 10.67 -16.13
CA ALA A 222 -3.96 10.08 -14.95
C ALA A 222 -4.90 9.14 -14.19
N CYS A 223 -6.17 9.53 -14.07
CA CYS A 223 -7.20 8.70 -13.45
C CYS A 223 -7.43 7.39 -14.23
N ALA A 224 -7.55 7.46 -15.55
CA ALA A 224 -7.70 6.30 -16.41
C ALA A 224 -6.46 5.37 -16.35
N ARG A 225 -5.26 5.94 -16.23
CA ARG A 225 -4.05 5.16 -16.04
C ARG A 225 -4.05 4.40 -14.70
N LEU A 226 -4.47 5.04 -13.62
CA LEU A 226 -4.58 4.38 -12.31
C LEU A 226 -5.69 3.32 -12.32
N ASP A 227 -6.83 3.55 -12.99
CA ASP A 227 -7.88 2.52 -13.19
C ASP A 227 -7.30 1.26 -13.85
N HIS A 228 -6.49 1.44 -14.91
CA HIS A 228 -5.83 0.34 -15.60
C HIS A 228 -4.83 -0.41 -14.69
N VAL A 229 -4.00 0.32 -13.97
CA VAL A 229 -2.97 -0.27 -13.08
C VAL A 229 -3.61 -1.02 -11.92
N VAL A 230 -4.66 -0.48 -11.31
CA VAL A 230 -5.42 -1.18 -10.26
C VAL A 230 -6.03 -2.48 -10.80
N LYS A 231 -6.61 -2.43 -12.01
CA LYS A 231 -7.16 -3.63 -12.64
C LYS A 231 -6.07 -4.67 -12.95
N LEU A 232 -4.92 -4.24 -13.44
CA LEU A 232 -3.77 -5.13 -13.69
C LEU A 232 -3.28 -5.79 -12.38
N ALA A 233 -3.22 -5.03 -11.29
CA ALA A 233 -2.86 -5.55 -9.98
C ALA A 233 -3.89 -6.59 -9.45
N GLU A 234 -5.20 -6.35 -9.68
CA GLU A 234 -6.24 -7.35 -9.38
C GLU A 234 -6.00 -8.67 -10.14
N ASP A 235 -5.72 -8.58 -11.44
CA ASP A 235 -5.51 -9.75 -12.32
C ASP A 235 -4.24 -10.55 -11.94
N LEU A 236 -3.24 -9.87 -11.38
CA LEU A 236 -1.98 -10.45 -10.92
C LEU A 236 -1.98 -10.83 -9.43
N ASP A 237 -3.07 -10.59 -8.69
CA ASP A 237 -3.18 -10.75 -7.22
C ASP A 237 -2.08 -9.98 -6.44
N ILE A 238 -1.73 -8.79 -6.92
CA ILE A 238 -0.82 -7.85 -6.26
C ILE A 238 -1.63 -6.92 -5.38
N LYS A 239 -1.14 -6.64 -4.18
CA LYS A 239 -1.69 -5.67 -3.23
C LYS A 239 -0.89 -4.38 -3.28
N ILE A 240 -1.58 -3.25 -3.22
CA ILE A 240 -1.00 -1.91 -3.36
C ILE A 240 -1.16 -1.14 -2.05
N MET A 241 -0.08 -0.57 -1.55
CA MET A 241 -0.11 0.57 -0.65
C MET A 241 -0.03 1.83 -1.52
N LEU A 242 -1.14 2.58 -1.58
CA LEU A 242 -1.23 3.79 -2.39
C LEU A 242 -0.93 5.01 -1.54
N CYS A 243 0.20 5.66 -1.79
CA CYS A 243 0.60 6.88 -1.13
C CYS A 243 -0.08 8.09 -1.80
N MET A 244 -0.89 8.81 -1.03
CA MET A 244 -1.70 9.95 -1.49
C MET A 244 -0.98 11.30 -1.33
N GLY A 245 0.12 11.33 -0.59
CA GLY A 245 0.97 12.50 -0.41
C GLY A 245 2.44 12.09 -0.55
N GLN A 246 3.10 12.55 -1.60
CA GLN A 246 4.47 12.13 -1.95
C GLN A 246 5.56 12.65 -1.00
N GLY A 247 5.21 13.50 -0.02
CA GLY A 247 6.18 14.11 0.87
C GLY A 247 6.99 15.24 0.24
N LYS A 248 6.52 15.84 -0.84
CA LYS A 248 7.13 17.01 -1.52
C LYS A 248 6.01 17.91 -2.03
N GLY A 249 6.33 19.15 -2.33
CA GLY A 249 5.40 20.09 -2.94
C GLY A 249 4.72 20.97 -1.91
N PRO A 250 3.61 21.62 -2.21
CA PRO A 250 3.11 22.77 -1.44
C PRO A 250 2.49 22.43 -0.08
N ALA A 251 2.93 21.37 0.58
CA ALA A 251 2.52 21.05 1.94
C ALA A 251 3.27 21.93 2.95
N TYR A 252 2.99 23.23 2.91
CA TYR A 252 3.43 24.19 3.92
C TYR A 252 2.46 24.17 5.11
N ARG A 253 2.73 24.98 6.13
CA ARG A 253 1.94 24.99 7.37
C ARG A 253 0.44 25.18 7.11
N GLU A 254 0.06 26.03 6.15
CA GLU A 254 -1.33 26.27 5.76
C GLU A 254 -2.07 25.02 5.31
N PHE A 255 -1.36 24.09 4.68
CA PHE A 255 -1.92 22.80 4.26
C PHE A 255 -2.48 22.00 5.45
N PHE A 256 -1.80 22.07 6.60
CA PHE A 256 -2.19 21.33 7.81
C PHE A 256 -3.18 22.09 8.70
N THR A 257 -3.25 23.42 8.57
CA THR A 257 -3.92 24.27 9.56
C THR A 257 -5.17 24.96 9.07
N THR A 258 -5.27 25.28 7.77
CA THR A 258 -6.42 26.02 7.25
C THR A 258 -7.59 25.12 6.90
N ASP A 259 -8.83 25.59 7.15
CA ASP A 259 -10.04 24.84 6.84
C ASP A 259 -10.20 24.62 5.32
N GLU A 260 -9.77 25.59 4.51
CA GLU A 260 -9.79 25.50 3.05
C GLU A 260 -8.89 24.38 2.54
N ALA A 261 -7.64 24.31 2.98
CA ALA A 261 -6.70 23.26 2.57
C ALA A 261 -7.17 21.87 3.03
N LYS A 262 -7.71 21.79 4.24
CA LYS A 262 -8.30 20.56 4.78
C LYS A 262 -9.54 20.13 3.99
N ALA A 263 -10.41 21.06 3.59
CA ALA A 263 -11.56 20.77 2.74
C ALA A 263 -11.12 20.26 1.37
N ARG A 264 -10.10 20.90 0.76
CA ARG A 264 -9.52 20.43 -0.52
C ARG A 264 -8.98 19.00 -0.40
N TYR A 265 -8.25 18.68 0.67
CA TYR A 265 -7.74 17.33 0.90
C TYR A 265 -8.87 16.31 1.12
N ARG A 266 -9.94 16.67 1.87
CA ARG A 266 -11.12 15.82 2.00
C ARG A 266 -11.79 15.52 0.66
N ASN A 267 -11.92 16.51 -0.23
CA ASN A 267 -12.46 16.31 -1.58
C ASN A 267 -11.58 15.40 -2.43
N TYR A 268 -10.27 15.60 -2.36
CA TYR A 268 -9.28 14.74 -3.02
C TYR A 268 -9.38 13.29 -2.56
N VAL A 269 -9.38 13.04 -1.26
CA VAL A 269 -9.49 11.68 -0.69
C VAL A 269 -10.86 11.07 -0.97
N ARG A 270 -11.95 11.86 -0.91
CA ARG A 270 -13.29 11.40 -1.26
C ARG A 270 -13.33 10.87 -2.70
N TYR A 271 -12.70 11.58 -3.64
CA TYR A 271 -12.60 11.13 -5.02
C TYR A 271 -11.80 9.82 -5.15
N ILE A 272 -10.65 9.71 -4.47
CA ILE A 272 -9.82 8.50 -4.45
C ILE A 272 -10.62 7.31 -3.92
N VAL A 273 -11.26 7.44 -2.77
CA VAL A 273 -12.05 6.36 -2.16
C VAL A 273 -13.23 5.99 -3.05
N ALA A 274 -13.94 6.96 -3.64
CA ALA A 274 -15.06 6.71 -4.54
C ALA A 274 -14.63 5.92 -5.78
N ARG A 275 -13.47 6.25 -6.36
CA ARG A 275 -13.02 5.69 -7.63
C ARG A 275 -12.27 4.36 -7.46
N TRP A 276 -11.41 4.21 -6.45
CA TRP A 276 -10.55 3.04 -6.29
C TRP A 276 -10.75 2.22 -5.02
N GLY A 277 -11.46 2.74 -4.01
CA GLY A 277 -11.70 2.00 -2.76
C GLY A 277 -12.51 0.71 -2.93
N TYR A 278 -13.17 0.52 -4.07
CA TYR A 278 -13.88 -0.72 -4.38
C TYR A 278 -12.94 -1.92 -4.59
N SER A 279 -11.68 -1.69 -4.92
CA SER A 279 -10.76 -2.73 -5.38
C SER A 279 -10.06 -3.44 -4.22
N PRO A 280 -10.15 -4.78 -4.12
CA PRO A 280 -9.35 -5.56 -3.17
C PRO A 280 -7.84 -5.57 -3.48
N ALA A 281 -7.40 -4.99 -4.61
CA ALA A 281 -5.98 -4.78 -4.88
C ALA A 281 -5.42 -3.63 -4.04
N ILE A 282 -6.22 -2.60 -3.74
CA ILE A 282 -5.82 -1.58 -2.77
C ILE A 282 -5.85 -2.21 -1.38
N ALA A 283 -4.70 -2.27 -0.73
CA ALA A 283 -4.56 -2.81 0.61
C ALA A 283 -4.47 -1.71 1.67
N MET A 284 -3.80 -0.62 1.33
CA MET A 284 -3.50 0.45 2.29
C MET A 284 -3.60 1.82 1.64
N TRP A 285 -4.09 2.79 2.42
CA TRP A 285 -3.98 4.21 2.16
C TRP A 285 -2.81 4.76 2.98
N GLU A 286 -1.79 5.26 2.32
CA GLU A 286 -0.71 6.00 2.97
C GLU A 286 -0.98 7.50 2.81
N LEU A 287 -1.19 8.21 3.94
CA LEU A 287 -1.58 9.61 3.91
C LEU A 287 -0.45 10.50 3.41
N PHE A 288 0.78 10.24 3.87
CA PHE A 288 1.96 11.00 3.48
C PHE A 288 3.23 10.16 3.48
N ASN A 289 4.12 10.43 2.52
CA ASN A 289 5.49 9.94 2.52
C ASN A 289 6.37 10.87 3.37
N GLU A 290 7.12 10.29 4.32
CA GLU A 290 8.17 10.96 5.10
C GLU A 290 7.76 12.33 5.67
N ILE A 291 6.63 12.34 6.36
CA ILE A 291 6.02 13.58 6.86
C ILE A 291 6.93 14.40 7.79
N ASP A 292 7.89 13.74 8.46
CA ASP A 292 8.89 14.40 9.26
C ASP A 292 9.88 15.26 8.44
N ASN A 293 10.09 14.92 7.16
CA ASN A 293 10.86 15.75 6.24
C ASN A 293 10.03 16.97 5.80
N VAL A 294 8.74 16.77 5.49
CA VAL A 294 7.82 17.85 5.12
C VAL A 294 7.76 18.92 6.21
N GLN A 295 7.81 18.52 7.47
CA GLN A 295 7.86 19.43 8.62
C GLN A 295 8.92 20.53 8.49
N HIS A 296 10.02 20.26 7.79
CA HIS A 296 11.17 21.16 7.65
C HIS A 296 11.23 21.90 6.30
N TRP A 297 10.26 21.74 5.43
CA TRP A 297 10.31 22.35 4.08
C TRP A 297 9.60 23.68 3.96
N ASP A 298 8.86 24.10 4.98
CA ASP A 298 8.20 25.39 4.98
C ASP A 298 9.26 26.50 5.08
N PRO A 299 9.33 27.43 4.11
CA PRO A 299 10.28 28.54 4.17
C PRO A 299 10.01 29.50 5.34
N ALA A 300 8.83 29.49 5.93
CA ALA A 300 8.48 30.26 7.12
C ALA A 300 9.03 29.67 8.43
N GLY A 301 9.50 28.42 8.39
CA GLY A 301 10.09 27.72 9.53
C GLY A 301 9.55 26.30 9.72
N VAL A 302 10.02 25.63 10.77
CA VAL A 302 9.60 24.26 11.10
C VAL A 302 8.12 24.25 11.51
N ILE A 303 7.32 23.40 10.85
CA ILE A 303 5.91 23.24 11.20
C ILE A 303 5.81 22.53 12.56
N PRO A 304 5.01 23.04 13.53
CA PRO A 304 4.81 22.36 14.80
C PRO A 304 4.31 20.93 14.64
N ALA A 305 4.96 19.97 15.31
CA ALA A 305 4.61 18.55 15.19
C ALA A 305 3.14 18.27 15.55
N GLU A 306 2.61 18.97 16.57
CA GLU A 306 1.22 18.86 17.00
C GLU A 306 0.21 19.26 15.92
N GLU A 307 0.53 20.18 15.02
CA GLU A 307 -0.34 20.58 13.92
C GLU A 307 -0.40 19.48 12.86
N ILE A 308 0.73 18.87 12.54
CA ILE A 308 0.82 17.72 11.62
C ILE A 308 0.07 16.50 12.20
N VAL A 309 0.26 16.22 13.49
CA VAL A 309 -0.39 15.10 14.18
C VAL A 309 -1.90 15.32 14.26
N ALA A 310 -2.35 16.53 14.56
CA ALA A 310 -3.78 16.87 14.57
C ALA A 310 -4.41 16.69 13.19
N TRP A 311 -3.73 17.13 12.12
CA TRP A 311 -4.17 16.93 10.75
C TRP A 311 -4.29 15.44 10.40
N HIS A 312 -3.30 14.62 10.74
CA HIS A 312 -3.35 13.18 10.50
C HIS A 312 -4.51 12.51 11.26
N GLY A 313 -4.77 12.96 12.50
CA GLY A 313 -5.90 12.50 13.30
C GLY A 313 -7.24 12.81 12.64
N GLU A 314 -7.40 14.04 12.14
CA GLU A 314 -8.61 14.49 11.44
C GLU A 314 -8.81 13.75 10.11
N MET A 315 -7.78 13.68 9.25
CA MET A 315 -7.89 13.10 7.92
C MET A 315 -8.03 11.57 7.96
N SER A 316 -7.31 10.88 8.85
CA SER A 316 -7.48 9.43 9.02
C SER A 316 -8.88 9.08 9.55
N THR A 317 -9.46 9.92 10.40
CA THR A 317 -10.85 9.76 10.87
C THR A 317 -11.85 9.97 9.73
N TYR A 318 -11.62 10.98 8.89
CA TYR A 318 -12.45 11.23 7.73
C TYR A 318 -12.41 10.04 6.74
N ILE A 319 -11.21 9.52 6.43
CA ILE A 319 -11.05 8.34 5.56
C ILE A 319 -11.81 7.14 6.15
N ALA A 320 -11.67 6.88 7.46
CA ALA A 320 -12.37 5.79 8.13
C ALA A 320 -13.90 5.91 8.03
N ALA A 321 -14.42 7.13 7.99
CA ALA A 321 -15.86 7.39 7.88
C ALA A 321 -16.43 7.15 6.48
N ILE A 322 -15.65 7.44 5.42
CA ILE A 322 -16.12 7.35 4.03
C ILE A 322 -15.71 6.05 3.33
N ASP A 323 -14.79 5.27 3.91
CA ASP A 323 -14.31 4.00 3.36
C ASP A 323 -15.00 2.81 4.05
N PRO A 324 -16.04 2.24 3.46
CA PRO A 324 -16.79 1.14 4.07
C PRO A 324 -16.03 -0.17 4.16
N TYR A 325 -14.95 -0.31 3.39
CA TYR A 325 -14.09 -1.50 3.37
C TYR A 325 -13.04 -1.47 4.49
N GLN A 326 -12.84 -0.30 5.11
CA GLN A 326 -11.86 -0.11 6.17
C GLN A 326 -10.45 -0.54 5.73
N HIS A 327 -10.00 -0.06 4.57
CA HIS A 327 -8.61 -0.23 4.18
C HIS A 327 -7.68 0.24 5.27
N ILE A 328 -6.54 -0.43 5.37
CA ILE A 328 -5.50 -0.10 6.35
C ILE A 328 -4.96 1.31 6.07
N ARG A 329 -4.83 2.13 7.11
CA ARG A 329 -4.30 3.50 7.03
C ARG A 329 -2.92 3.55 7.67
N THR A 330 -2.00 4.21 6.97
CA THR A 330 -0.62 4.42 7.42
C THR A 330 -0.11 5.79 7.00
N THR A 331 1.01 6.19 7.51
CA THR A 331 1.82 7.33 7.07
C THR A 331 3.27 7.03 7.42
N SER A 332 4.22 7.50 6.62
CA SER A 332 5.62 7.20 6.88
C SER A 332 6.39 8.35 7.51
N ILE A 333 7.40 7.99 8.27
CA ILE A 333 8.47 8.86 8.76
C ILE A 333 9.82 8.33 8.28
N SER A 334 10.79 9.21 8.14
CA SER A 334 12.15 8.90 7.73
C SER A 334 13.09 8.90 8.96
N HIS A 335 13.46 10.06 9.43
CA HIS A 335 14.53 10.23 10.42
C HIS A 335 14.01 10.53 11.84
N ARG A 336 12.89 11.25 11.96
CA ARG A 336 12.42 11.86 13.21
C ARG A 336 11.02 11.38 13.56
N ASP A 337 10.85 10.86 14.77
CA ASP A 337 9.53 10.59 15.30
C ASP A 337 8.80 11.93 15.57
N LEU A 338 7.55 12.02 15.13
CA LEU A 338 6.63 13.08 15.54
C LEU A 338 5.82 12.57 16.72
N GLU A 339 5.94 13.22 17.87
CA GLU A 339 5.27 12.79 19.10
C GLU A 339 3.75 12.71 18.92
N GLY A 340 3.17 11.56 19.24
CA GLY A 340 1.74 11.27 19.10
C GLY A 340 1.30 10.71 17.75
N LEU A 341 2.10 10.83 16.69
CA LEU A 341 1.72 10.35 15.35
C LEU A 341 1.46 8.84 15.34
N ASN A 342 2.38 8.07 15.92
CA ASN A 342 2.31 6.61 15.98
C ASN A 342 1.18 6.08 16.89
N ASP A 343 0.59 6.94 17.74
CA ASP A 343 -0.46 6.57 18.69
C ASP A 343 -1.87 6.94 18.21
N LEU A 344 -1.99 7.59 17.04
CA LEU A 344 -3.29 7.95 16.46
C LEU A 344 -4.16 6.71 16.22
N PRO A 345 -5.43 6.69 16.67
CA PRO A 345 -6.27 5.50 16.65
C PRO A 345 -6.64 5.02 15.24
N ASN A 346 -6.70 5.94 14.27
CA ASN A 346 -7.05 5.63 12.88
C ASN A 346 -5.82 5.53 11.94
N ILE A 347 -4.61 5.53 12.48
CA ILE A 347 -3.40 5.03 11.83
C ILE A 347 -3.23 3.60 12.29
N ASP A 348 -3.57 2.65 11.44
CA ASP A 348 -3.68 1.22 11.80
C ASP A 348 -2.31 0.54 11.89
N ILE A 349 -1.38 0.96 11.04
CA ILE A 349 -0.01 0.45 10.96
C ILE A 349 0.96 1.63 10.98
N ASN A 350 1.97 1.56 11.85
CA ASN A 350 3.06 2.53 11.86
C ASN A 350 4.10 2.18 10.80
N GLN A 351 4.72 3.18 10.20
CA GLN A 351 5.69 3.00 9.13
C GLN A 351 6.90 3.90 9.29
N LYS A 352 8.09 3.32 9.06
CA LYS A 352 9.36 4.05 9.02
C LYS A 352 10.19 3.63 7.82
N HIS A 353 11.01 4.55 7.32
CA HIS A 353 12.04 4.30 6.33
C HIS A 353 13.40 4.16 7.01
N ILE A 354 14.23 3.23 6.54
CA ILE A 354 15.54 2.94 7.13
C ILE A 354 16.57 2.87 6.01
N TYR A 355 17.38 3.92 5.91
CA TYR A 355 18.44 4.00 4.91
C TYR A 355 19.82 3.90 5.56
N ASN A 356 20.80 3.36 4.83
CA ASN A 356 22.20 3.18 5.23
C ASN A 356 22.40 2.34 6.51
N ALA A 357 21.35 1.66 6.98
CA ALA A 357 21.35 0.93 8.25
C ALA A 357 20.43 -0.31 8.23
N THR A 358 20.40 -1.06 7.13
CA THR A 358 19.52 -2.24 6.98
C THR A 358 19.65 -3.23 8.16
N HIS A 359 20.81 -3.30 8.80
CA HIS A 359 21.07 -4.16 9.95
C HIS A 359 20.22 -3.85 11.19
N VAL A 360 19.70 -2.62 11.34
CA VAL A 360 18.87 -2.25 12.50
C VAL A 360 17.38 -2.58 12.32
N VAL A 361 16.95 -3.06 11.15
CA VAL A 361 15.55 -3.35 10.84
C VAL A 361 14.88 -4.24 11.89
N PRO A 362 15.44 -5.41 12.30
CA PRO A 362 14.77 -6.28 13.27
C PRO A 362 14.60 -5.61 14.64
N GLU A 363 15.61 -4.92 15.13
CA GLU A 363 15.58 -4.23 16.42
C GLU A 363 14.60 -3.04 16.39
N THR A 364 14.54 -2.31 15.27
CA THR A 364 13.61 -1.19 15.09
C THR A 364 12.16 -1.68 15.13
N ILE A 365 11.83 -2.75 14.39
CA ILE A 365 10.48 -3.33 14.40
C ILE A 365 10.08 -3.74 15.82
N ASP A 366 10.93 -4.48 16.52
CA ASP A 366 10.66 -4.93 17.89
C ASP A 366 10.45 -3.75 18.86
N ALA A 367 11.30 -2.73 18.76
CA ALA A 367 11.21 -1.54 19.61
C ALA A 367 9.92 -0.74 19.40
N TYR A 368 9.52 -0.53 18.13
CA TYR A 368 8.31 0.23 17.82
C TYR A 368 7.03 -0.55 18.13
N VAL A 369 7.00 -1.85 17.86
CA VAL A 369 5.88 -2.72 18.27
C VAL A 369 5.71 -2.68 19.79
N ALA A 370 6.80 -2.81 20.55
CA ALA A 370 6.75 -2.77 22.01
C ALA A 370 6.34 -1.38 22.55
N LYS A 371 6.85 -0.29 21.94
CA LYS A 371 6.59 1.08 22.37
C LYS A 371 5.14 1.49 22.15
N HIS A 372 4.58 1.19 20.98
CA HIS A 372 3.28 1.70 20.56
C HIS A 372 2.16 0.64 20.62
N ASN A 373 2.50 -0.63 20.88
CA ASN A 373 1.55 -1.76 20.84
C ASN A 373 0.74 -1.79 19.54
N LYS A 374 1.39 -1.48 18.43
CA LYS A 374 0.81 -1.44 17.08
C LYS A 374 1.65 -2.24 16.11
N HIS A 375 1.02 -2.67 15.04
CA HIS A 375 1.69 -3.24 13.89
C HIS A 375 2.66 -2.21 13.28
N TYR A 376 3.81 -2.69 12.85
CA TYR A 376 4.87 -1.86 12.32
C TYR A 376 5.41 -2.42 10.99
N LEU A 377 5.73 -1.56 10.05
CA LEU A 377 6.37 -1.93 8.80
C LEU A 377 7.50 -0.97 8.43
N VAL A 378 8.40 -1.43 7.57
CA VAL A 378 9.47 -0.63 6.96
C VAL A 378 9.11 -0.41 5.50
N GLY A 379 8.67 0.82 5.18
CA GLY A 379 8.17 1.18 3.85
C GLY A 379 9.27 1.39 2.82
N GLU A 380 10.48 1.77 3.28
CA GLU A 380 11.66 1.91 2.43
C GLU A 380 12.90 1.46 3.18
N VAL A 381 13.81 0.79 2.46
CA VAL A 381 15.07 0.30 3.01
C VAL A 381 16.14 0.25 1.92
N GLY A 382 17.41 0.41 2.31
CA GLY A 382 18.56 0.29 1.44
C GLY A 382 19.55 1.43 1.60
N TYR A 383 20.23 1.78 0.51
CA TYR A 383 21.14 2.93 0.46
C TYR A 383 20.33 4.20 0.23
N GLU A 384 20.66 5.25 0.99
CA GLU A 384 20.08 6.58 0.82
C GLU A 384 20.58 7.24 -0.46
N TRP A 385 19.73 8.07 -1.06
CA TRP A 385 20.10 8.88 -2.22
C TRP A 385 21.30 9.79 -1.90
N ASP A 386 22.32 9.73 -2.72
CA ASP A 386 23.50 10.58 -2.61
C ASP A 386 24.02 10.94 -4.01
N TRP A 387 23.84 12.21 -4.39
CA TRP A 387 24.27 12.75 -5.69
C TRP A 387 25.75 12.63 -5.98
N SER A 388 26.59 12.43 -4.95
CA SER A 388 28.03 12.31 -5.08
C SER A 388 28.52 10.91 -5.40
N LYS A 389 27.64 9.88 -5.27
CA LYS A 389 28.01 8.47 -5.38
C LYS A 389 27.45 7.84 -6.65
N ASN A 390 28.18 6.87 -7.18
CA ASN A 390 27.68 5.90 -8.14
C ASN A 390 27.41 4.59 -7.41
N PHE A 391 26.17 4.07 -7.48
CA PHE A 391 25.79 2.85 -6.77
C PHE A 391 26.49 1.60 -7.31
N ASP A 392 26.95 1.61 -8.56
CA ASP A 392 27.73 0.52 -9.12
C ASP A 392 29.08 0.31 -8.41
N ASP A 393 29.62 1.36 -7.77
CA ASP A 393 30.87 1.27 -7.01
C ASP A 393 30.74 0.40 -5.73
N PHE A 394 29.49 0.13 -5.28
CA PHE A 394 29.20 -0.71 -4.11
C PHE A 394 28.01 -1.66 -4.34
N ALA A 395 27.90 -2.16 -5.56
CA ALA A 395 26.83 -3.05 -6.00
C ALA A 395 26.65 -4.27 -5.09
N ASP A 396 27.77 -4.92 -4.67
CA ASP A 396 27.70 -6.08 -3.77
C ASP A 396 27.00 -5.77 -2.45
N GLY A 397 27.23 -4.57 -1.90
CA GLY A 397 26.57 -4.09 -0.68
C GLY A 397 25.07 -3.84 -0.89
N MET A 398 24.70 -3.24 -2.02
CA MET A 398 23.29 -3.04 -2.37
C MET A 398 22.56 -4.36 -2.56
N GLU A 399 23.14 -5.32 -3.28
CA GLU A 399 22.54 -6.63 -3.48
C GLU A 399 22.44 -7.43 -2.17
N MET A 400 23.42 -7.32 -1.30
CA MET A 400 23.39 -7.92 0.03
C MET A 400 22.25 -7.32 0.86
N ASP A 401 22.11 -6.00 0.90
CA ASP A 401 21.01 -5.32 1.60
C ASP A 401 19.64 -5.69 1.04
N PHE A 402 19.51 -5.83 -0.27
CA PHE A 402 18.29 -6.31 -0.93
C PHE A 402 17.88 -7.68 -0.40
N ARG A 403 18.80 -8.64 -0.36
CA ARG A 403 18.53 -9.99 0.14
C ARG A 403 18.18 -9.98 1.62
N ARG A 404 19.01 -9.31 2.42
CA ARG A 404 18.89 -9.24 3.87
C ARG A 404 17.57 -8.60 4.31
N ALA A 405 17.07 -7.58 3.60
CA ALA A 405 15.81 -6.94 3.91
C ALA A 405 14.63 -7.93 3.90
N PHE A 406 14.55 -8.84 2.93
CA PHE A 406 13.50 -9.87 2.91
C PHE A 406 13.55 -10.77 4.13
N TRP A 407 14.75 -11.23 4.50
CA TRP A 407 14.89 -12.14 5.63
C TRP A 407 14.59 -11.45 6.95
N TYR A 408 15.07 -10.25 7.15
CA TYR A 408 14.75 -9.47 8.35
C TYR A 408 13.24 -9.27 8.50
N GLY A 409 12.53 -8.97 7.42
CA GLY A 409 11.07 -8.89 7.45
C GLY A 409 10.42 -10.22 7.80
N LEU A 410 10.82 -11.32 7.14
CA LEU A 410 10.23 -12.64 7.38
C LEU A 410 10.49 -13.16 8.79
N PHE A 411 11.57 -12.74 9.43
CA PHE A 411 11.96 -13.18 10.78
C PHE A 411 11.65 -12.15 11.88
N SER A 412 10.94 -11.05 11.55
CA SER A 412 10.48 -10.02 12.49
C SER A 412 8.96 -9.93 12.57
N GLN A 413 8.47 -9.23 13.59
CA GLN A 413 7.03 -8.99 13.83
C GLN A 413 6.48 -7.93 12.87
N THR A 414 6.43 -8.28 11.57
CA THR A 414 5.85 -7.45 10.53
C THR A 414 5.11 -8.31 9.51
N SER A 415 4.08 -7.76 8.92
CA SER A 415 3.30 -8.46 7.87
C SER A 415 3.83 -8.28 6.47
N LEU A 416 4.77 -7.36 6.29
CA LEU A 416 5.40 -7.07 4.99
C LEU A 416 6.91 -7.21 5.13
N THR A 417 7.57 -7.71 4.09
CA THR A 417 9.02 -7.55 3.99
C THR A 417 9.35 -6.07 3.85
N PRO A 418 10.42 -5.57 4.48
CA PRO A 418 10.93 -4.23 4.20
C PRO A 418 11.06 -4.02 2.70
N MET A 419 10.48 -2.91 2.19
CA MET A 419 10.42 -2.68 0.75
C MET A 419 11.65 -1.90 0.32
N THR A 420 12.52 -2.56 -0.46
CA THR A 420 13.69 -1.88 -1.01
C THR A 420 13.27 -0.79 -1.98
N TRP A 421 14.06 0.29 -2.01
CA TRP A 421 14.00 1.35 -3.03
C TRP A 421 14.76 0.93 -4.29
N TRP A 422 15.06 1.77 -5.20
CA TRP A 422 15.95 1.54 -6.38
C TRP A 422 15.56 0.37 -7.27
N TRP A 423 14.26 0.16 -7.52
CA TRP A 423 13.75 -0.97 -8.31
C TRP A 423 14.34 -1.03 -9.73
N GLU A 424 14.59 0.10 -10.38
CA GLU A 424 15.22 0.14 -11.71
C GLU A 424 16.65 -0.40 -11.65
N TRP A 425 17.43 0.00 -10.63
CA TRP A 425 18.79 -0.48 -10.44
C TRP A 425 18.85 -1.98 -10.14
N PHE A 426 17.98 -2.48 -9.28
CA PHE A 426 17.89 -3.91 -8.97
C PHE A 426 17.41 -4.75 -10.15
N ASP A 427 16.56 -4.21 -11.02
CA ASP A 427 16.15 -4.87 -12.25
C ASP A 427 17.32 -4.92 -13.25
N GLU A 428 18.08 -3.83 -13.42
CA GLU A 428 19.27 -3.79 -14.29
C GLU A 428 20.30 -4.83 -13.84
N HIS A 429 20.54 -4.93 -12.54
CA HIS A 429 21.48 -5.88 -11.93
C HIS A 429 20.93 -7.32 -11.81
N LYS A 430 19.72 -7.60 -12.30
CA LYS A 430 19.11 -8.94 -12.25
C LYS A 430 18.92 -9.50 -10.83
N THR A 431 18.77 -8.63 -9.82
CA THR A 431 18.66 -9.01 -8.41
C THR A 431 17.21 -9.38 -8.04
N ILE A 432 16.20 -8.78 -8.70
CA ILE A 432 14.77 -8.97 -8.41
C ILE A 432 14.34 -10.45 -8.34
N PRO A 433 14.82 -11.37 -9.20
CA PRO A 433 14.43 -12.78 -9.15
C PRO A 433 14.73 -13.49 -7.82
N TYR A 434 15.64 -12.95 -6.99
CA TYR A 434 15.92 -13.48 -5.65
C TYR A 434 14.68 -13.48 -4.74
N MET A 435 13.76 -12.56 -4.96
CA MET A 435 12.50 -12.44 -4.22
C MET A 435 11.67 -13.73 -4.19
N LYS A 436 11.81 -14.60 -5.21
CA LYS A 436 11.17 -15.94 -5.25
C LYS A 436 11.50 -16.78 -4.01
N ASN A 437 12.73 -16.64 -3.48
CA ASN A 437 13.17 -17.36 -2.29
C ASN A 437 12.42 -16.89 -1.04
N ALA A 438 12.31 -15.58 -0.87
CA ALA A 438 11.53 -14.98 0.21
C ALA A 438 10.05 -15.40 0.13
N ARG A 439 9.47 -15.37 -1.08
CA ARG A 439 8.09 -15.80 -1.31
C ARG A 439 7.87 -17.27 -0.96
N LEU A 440 8.76 -18.15 -1.40
CA LEU A 440 8.70 -19.59 -1.07
C LEU A 440 8.67 -19.82 0.45
N ILE A 441 9.57 -19.18 1.17
CA ILE A 441 9.66 -19.32 2.64
C ILE A 441 8.44 -18.69 3.33
N SER A 442 8.00 -17.51 2.90
CA SER A 442 6.78 -16.85 3.40
C SER A 442 5.55 -17.75 3.27
N ASP A 443 5.33 -18.34 2.09
CA ASP A 443 4.21 -19.25 1.83
C ASP A 443 4.29 -20.52 2.69
N MET A 444 5.50 -21.03 2.92
CA MET A 444 5.72 -22.17 3.82
C MET A 444 5.44 -21.81 5.28
N MET A 445 5.84 -20.62 5.75
CA MET A 445 5.55 -20.10 7.08
C MET A 445 4.04 -19.97 7.30
N LEU A 446 3.33 -19.33 6.34
CA LEU A 446 1.87 -19.18 6.35
C LEU A 446 1.15 -20.53 6.37
N LYS A 447 1.59 -21.47 5.53
CA LYS A 447 1.01 -22.82 5.46
C LYS A 447 1.21 -23.60 6.76
N ALA A 448 2.38 -23.49 7.40
CA ALA A 448 2.72 -24.20 8.62
C ALA A 448 2.02 -23.59 9.85
N GLY A 449 2.05 -22.27 9.98
CA GLY A 449 1.57 -21.53 11.16
C GLY A 449 0.13 -21.03 11.04
N LYS A 450 -0.40 -20.87 9.82
CA LYS A 450 -1.72 -20.24 9.59
C LYS A 450 -1.86 -18.87 10.26
N GLY A 451 -0.73 -18.14 10.36
CA GLY A 451 -0.64 -16.85 11.05
C GLY A 451 -0.24 -16.94 12.53
N ASP A 452 -0.10 -18.14 13.09
CA ASP A 452 0.44 -18.35 14.45
C ASP A 452 1.96 -18.48 14.37
N PHE A 453 2.66 -17.40 14.71
CA PHE A 453 4.10 -17.25 14.62
C PHE A 453 4.67 -16.88 16.00
N GLN A 454 5.75 -17.54 16.36
CA GLN A 454 6.47 -17.31 17.61
C GLN A 454 7.95 -17.04 17.30
N LYS A 455 8.42 -15.84 17.61
CA LYS A 455 9.83 -15.48 17.53
C LYS A 455 10.59 -16.06 18.71
N PHE A 456 11.79 -16.57 18.46
CA PHE A 456 12.79 -16.84 19.49
C PHE A 456 13.72 -15.63 19.59
N GLU A 457 14.27 -15.41 20.77
CA GLU A 457 15.28 -14.37 20.94
C GLU A 457 16.42 -14.59 19.97
N THR A 458 16.90 -13.48 19.40
CA THR A 458 18.05 -13.49 18.50
C THR A 458 19.27 -13.98 19.27
N VAL A 459 19.85 -15.06 18.81
CA VAL A 459 21.14 -15.50 19.33
C VAL A 459 22.21 -14.57 18.75
N LYS A 460 22.67 -13.62 19.56
CA LYS A 460 23.82 -12.80 19.20
C LYS A 460 25.07 -13.67 19.33
N HIS A 461 25.55 -14.12 18.20
CA HIS A 461 26.88 -14.72 18.12
C HIS A 461 27.91 -13.61 17.87
N ASP A 462 29.08 -13.72 18.48
CA ASP A 462 30.19 -12.79 18.21
C ASP A 462 30.61 -12.79 16.73
N LYS A 463 30.10 -13.75 15.94
CA LYS A 463 30.49 -13.99 14.55
C LYS A 463 29.34 -14.07 13.54
N ALA A 464 28.08 -14.03 13.96
CA ALA A 464 26.95 -14.15 13.04
C ALA A 464 25.65 -13.61 13.63
N GLU A 465 24.72 -13.24 12.75
CA GLU A 465 23.34 -12.99 13.11
C GLU A 465 22.51 -14.25 12.85
N ALA A 466 21.65 -14.62 13.79
CA ALA A 466 20.73 -15.73 13.62
C ALA A 466 19.36 -15.41 14.20
N TYR A 467 18.33 -15.70 13.43
CA TYR A 467 16.93 -15.46 13.77
C TYR A 467 16.13 -16.75 13.62
N ALA A 468 15.25 -17.04 14.57
CA ALA A 468 14.41 -18.23 14.53
C ALA A 468 12.94 -17.86 14.76
N VAL A 469 12.06 -18.42 13.94
CA VAL A 469 10.60 -18.25 14.04
C VAL A 469 9.93 -19.61 13.95
N ARG A 470 9.09 -19.92 14.95
CA ARG A 470 8.23 -21.11 14.92
C ARG A 470 6.89 -20.74 14.28
N CYS A 471 6.51 -21.53 13.28
CA CYS A 471 5.21 -21.46 12.62
C CYS A 471 4.51 -22.81 12.80
N GLY A 472 3.59 -22.90 13.76
CA GLY A 472 2.97 -24.15 14.17
C GLY A 472 4.01 -25.17 14.66
N LYS A 473 4.19 -26.28 13.92
CA LYS A 473 5.16 -27.35 14.26
C LYS A 473 6.50 -27.22 13.54
N THR A 474 6.67 -26.21 12.69
CA THR A 474 7.88 -25.99 11.88
C THR A 474 8.63 -24.79 12.40
N THR A 475 9.93 -24.91 12.62
CA THR A 475 10.82 -23.80 12.96
C THR A 475 11.61 -23.41 11.71
N PHE A 476 11.64 -22.13 11.41
CA PHE A 476 12.45 -21.53 10.35
C PHE A 476 13.61 -20.80 11.02
N VAL A 477 14.77 -20.88 10.42
CA VAL A 477 15.99 -20.24 10.92
C VAL A 477 16.71 -19.54 9.78
N TYR A 478 17.07 -18.29 9.98
CA TYR A 478 17.92 -17.51 9.10
C TYR A 478 19.26 -17.24 9.77
N VAL A 479 20.35 -17.47 9.06
CA VAL A 479 21.72 -17.22 9.52
C VAL A 479 22.41 -16.35 8.48
N TYR A 480 23.04 -15.28 8.93
CA TYR A 480 23.80 -14.35 8.12
C TYR A 480 25.20 -14.12 8.73
N ASN A 481 26.24 -14.18 7.91
CA ASN A 481 27.61 -13.88 8.33
C ASN A 481 28.01 -12.45 7.90
N GLY A 482 27.96 -11.51 8.83
CA GLY A 482 28.42 -10.13 8.63
C GLY A 482 29.91 -9.90 8.89
N ASN A 483 30.66 -10.95 9.29
CA ASN A 483 32.09 -10.85 9.62
C ASN A 483 32.98 -11.30 8.47
N GLU A 484 34.22 -10.84 8.46
CA GLU A 484 35.24 -11.21 7.45
C GLU A 484 35.62 -12.68 7.53
N ASP A 485 35.62 -13.28 8.72
CA ASP A 485 35.98 -14.68 8.93
C ASP A 485 34.85 -15.61 8.43
N VAL A 486 35.25 -16.78 7.89
CA VAL A 486 34.29 -17.83 7.52
C VAL A 486 33.59 -18.37 8.76
N LEU A 487 32.28 -18.41 8.74
CA LEU A 487 31.47 -19.01 9.79
C LEU A 487 31.25 -20.50 9.50
N ASP A 488 31.91 -21.36 10.26
CA ASP A 488 31.76 -22.81 10.12
C ASP A 488 30.76 -23.42 11.11
N ASN A 489 30.66 -22.87 12.33
CA ASN A 489 29.84 -23.47 13.37
C ASN A 489 28.94 -22.42 14.03
N ILE A 490 27.68 -22.79 14.23
CA ILE A 490 26.71 -21.99 14.98
C ILE A 490 25.73 -22.90 15.72
N SER A 491 25.35 -22.50 16.93
CA SER A 491 24.29 -23.18 17.71
C SER A 491 23.11 -22.25 17.89
N ILE A 492 21.90 -22.72 17.59
CA ILE A 492 20.69 -21.92 17.55
C ILE A 492 19.63 -22.59 18.40
N GLU A 493 19.01 -21.83 19.28
CA GLU A 493 17.83 -22.29 20.00
C GLU A 493 16.65 -22.45 19.03
N ILE A 494 16.06 -23.63 18.99
CA ILE A 494 14.90 -23.94 18.17
C ILE A 494 13.66 -24.32 19.01
N GLY A 495 13.82 -24.35 20.33
CA GLY A 495 12.77 -24.65 21.31
C GLY A 495 12.12 -26.02 21.11
N LYS A 496 12.85 -27.00 20.55
CA LYS A 496 12.36 -28.36 20.31
C LYS A 496 13.47 -29.39 20.56
N ALA A 497 13.27 -30.26 21.53
CA ALA A 497 14.16 -31.38 21.80
C ALA A 497 13.75 -32.63 21.01
N GLY A 498 14.71 -33.52 20.75
CA GLY A 498 14.52 -34.80 20.10
C GLY A 498 14.99 -34.86 18.65
N LYS A 499 14.48 -35.84 17.90
CA LYS A 499 14.85 -36.00 16.47
C LYS A 499 14.09 -35.02 15.61
N VAL A 500 14.82 -34.27 14.81
CA VAL A 500 14.30 -33.28 13.84
C VAL A 500 14.77 -33.59 12.42
N LYS A 501 14.06 -33.05 11.44
CA LYS A 501 14.45 -33.07 10.02
C LYS A 501 14.76 -31.65 9.59
N VAL A 502 15.96 -31.42 9.11
CA VAL A 502 16.45 -30.10 8.68
C VAL A 502 16.65 -30.10 7.16
N ALA A 503 16.00 -29.17 6.49
CA ALA A 503 16.24 -28.88 5.08
C ALA A 503 16.78 -27.43 4.97
N THR A 504 17.62 -27.18 3.98
CA THR A 504 18.21 -25.87 3.71
C THR A 504 17.60 -25.30 2.43
N LEU A 505 17.39 -24.01 2.36
CA LEU A 505 17.02 -23.33 1.12
C LEU A 505 18.21 -23.37 0.15
N ASP A 506 17.94 -23.81 -1.07
CA ASP A 506 18.81 -23.71 -2.25
C ASP A 506 18.33 -22.49 -3.05
N PRO A 507 18.96 -21.30 -2.91
CA PRO A 507 18.46 -20.08 -3.50
C PRO A 507 18.59 -20.03 -5.03
N GLU A 508 19.54 -20.76 -5.61
CA GLU A 508 19.72 -20.81 -7.07
C GLU A 508 18.57 -21.54 -7.74
N ASN A 509 18.07 -22.59 -7.10
CA ASN A 509 16.99 -23.43 -7.66
C ASN A 509 15.63 -23.15 -7.02
N VAL A 510 15.53 -22.18 -6.12
CA VAL A 510 14.30 -21.78 -5.41
C VAL A 510 13.56 -23.01 -4.83
N LYS A 511 14.27 -23.83 -4.06
CA LYS A 511 13.73 -25.06 -3.46
C LYS A 511 14.46 -25.42 -2.17
N LEU A 512 13.90 -26.35 -1.40
CA LEU A 512 14.59 -26.93 -0.26
C LEU A 512 15.43 -28.14 -0.70
N THR A 513 16.60 -28.28 -0.07
CA THR A 513 17.42 -29.49 -0.16
C THR A 513 16.69 -30.70 0.44
N LYS A 514 17.22 -31.90 0.21
CA LYS A 514 16.74 -33.11 0.89
C LYS A 514 16.99 -32.98 2.41
N ALA A 515 15.93 -33.17 3.21
CA ALA A 515 16.04 -33.05 4.65
C ALA A 515 16.95 -34.10 5.28
N VAL A 516 17.83 -33.67 6.16
CA VAL A 516 18.73 -34.48 6.97
C VAL A 516 18.14 -34.67 8.37
N LYS A 517 18.34 -35.85 8.97
CA LYS A 517 17.95 -36.12 10.37
C LYS A 517 19.04 -35.62 11.31
N MET A 518 18.65 -34.83 12.30
CA MET A 518 19.52 -34.33 13.37
C MET A 518 18.88 -34.58 14.73
N THR A 519 19.64 -34.42 15.80
CA THR A 519 19.15 -34.51 17.19
C THR A 519 19.38 -33.15 17.84
N SER A 520 18.36 -32.66 18.56
CA SER A 520 18.37 -31.39 19.29
C SER A 520 18.06 -31.66 20.76
N ASP A 521 18.65 -30.91 21.66
CA ASP A 521 18.33 -30.83 23.11
C ASP A 521 17.45 -29.60 23.44
N GLY A 522 16.99 -28.90 22.44
CA GLY A 522 16.37 -27.56 22.46
C GLY A 522 17.17 -26.57 21.65
N THR A 523 18.47 -26.83 21.51
CA THR A 523 19.41 -26.12 20.67
C THR A 523 19.87 -27.04 19.54
N LEU A 524 20.07 -26.50 18.37
CA LEU A 524 20.58 -27.23 17.21
C LEU A 524 21.92 -26.65 16.76
N SER A 525 22.95 -27.48 16.76
CA SER A 525 24.27 -27.11 16.29
C SER A 525 24.42 -27.41 14.81
N PHE A 526 24.84 -26.42 14.06
CA PHE A 526 25.19 -26.51 12.65
C PHE A 526 26.71 -26.43 12.53
N GLU A 527 27.30 -27.41 11.88
CA GLU A 527 28.74 -27.53 11.68
C GLU A 527 29.06 -27.52 10.18
N ASN A 528 30.25 -27.06 9.83
CA ASN A 528 30.76 -27.01 8.46
C ASN A 528 29.84 -26.18 7.55
N LEU A 529 29.38 -25.03 8.03
CA LEU A 529 28.51 -24.14 7.25
C LEU A 529 29.25 -23.54 6.06
N GLY A 530 30.52 -23.18 6.23
CA GLY A 530 31.36 -22.58 5.22
C GLY A 530 30.84 -21.23 4.73
N LEU A 531 30.11 -20.47 5.57
CA LEU A 531 29.56 -19.16 5.20
C LEU A 531 30.64 -18.11 5.18
N LYS A 532 30.93 -17.56 4.03
CA LYS A 532 31.82 -16.43 3.83
C LYS A 532 31.16 -15.11 4.28
N HIS A 533 31.93 -14.06 4.25
CA HIS A 533 31.43 -12.70 4.46
C HIS A 533 30.23 -12.41 3.56
N TRP A 534 29.16 -11.84 4.15
CA TRP A 534 27.86 -11.52 3.52
C TRP A 534 27.08 -12.71 2.94
N GLU A 535 27.49 -13.94 3.23
CA GLU A 535 26.69 -15.11 2.86
C GLU A 535 25.65 -15.46 3.94
N GLU A 536 24.60 -16.15 3.50
CA GLU A 536 23.43 -16.45 4.32
C GLU A 536 22.88 -17.85 4.07
N LYS A 537 22.16 -18.40 5.05
CA LYS A 537 21.42 -19.66 4.92
C LYS A 537 20.08 -19.60 5.62
N VAL A 538 19.09 -20.25 5.02
CA VAL A 538 17.77 -20.44 5.62
C VAL A 538 17.52 -21.93 5.81
N PHE A 539 17.15 -22.30 7.02
CA PHE A 539 16.83 -23.68 7.40
C PHE A 539 15.35 -23.83 7.73
N VAL A 540 14.80 -24.99 7.36
CA VAL A 540 13.43 -25.39 7.67
C VAL A 540 13.49 -26.68 8.50
N ILE A 541 13.02 -26.61 9.73
CA ILE A 541 13.16 -27.65 10.76
C ILE A 541 11.78 -28.19 11.13
N LYS A 542 11.60 -29.51 10.97
CA LYS A 542 10.33 -30.21 11.23
C LYS A 542 10.48 -31.31 12.27
#